data_d4277684bd55bf1a656edf1687bdc200
#
_entry.id   d4277684bd55bf1a656edf1687bdc200
#
_cell.length_a   1.000
_cell.length_b   1.000
_cell.length_c   1.000
_cell.angle_alpha   90.00
_cell.angle_beta   90.00
_cell.angle_gamma   90.00
#
_symmetry.space_group_name_H-M   'P 1'
#
loop_
_entity.id
_entity.type
_entity.pdbx_description
1 polymer ?
#
loop_
_entity_poly.entity_id
_entity_poly.type
_entity_poly.pdbx_seq_one_letter_code
_entity_poly.pdbx_strand_id
1 'polypeptide(L)'
;MAKTLSAKINAPELLEKQLSRRAKRGEYGIIALSSSTEPYMPIEEKLKLTRKLLEIILKYRFPVEIATKSKLVLRDLDLLKEIDKNAILPTDLKSKLKHGVIISFSISTLDEKLAKILEPGAPKPIERLEAMKRCKERGFFTGICFIPVLPFLSDSEEQVEETIKTVKEYGADFIFVGGLTLFGKGPADCKALYYKFLEKYHPELVPKYKSLYRIFFAPSKEYQKELKEKSRRLCEKYGIKNRII
;
A
#
# COMPACT_ATOMS: atom_id res chain seq x y z
N MET A 1 -3.20 22.17 -2.32
CA MET A 1 -4.15 21.03 -2.34
C MET A 1 -5.43 21.49 -3.00
N ALA A 2 -5.99 20.69 -3.90
CA ALA A 2 -7.32 21.00 -4.47
C ALA A 2 -8.34 21.03 -3.32
N LYS A 3 -9.15 22.08 -3.28
CA LYS A 3 -10.17 22.28 -2.23
C LYS A 3 -11.40 21.38 -2.39
N THR A 4 -11.47 20.57 -3.46
CA THR A 4 -12.61 19.72 -3.78
C THR A 4 -12.20 18.29 -3.99
N LEU A 5 -12.80 17.38 -3.22
CA LEU A 5 -12.75 15.94 -3.43
C LEU A 5 -14.02 15.51 -4.16
N SER A 6 -13.86 14.71 -5.21
CA SER A 6 -14.98 14.11 -5.93
C SER A 6 -15.05 12.63 -5.63
N ALA A 7 -16.23 12.15 -5.23
CA ALA A 7 -16.49 10.72 -5.04
C ALA A 7 -17.20 10.12 -6.26
N LYS A 8 -16.71 9.00 -6.78
CA LYS A 8 -17.37 8.24 -7.84
C LYS A 8 -18.56 7.45 -7.27
N ILE A 9 -19.69 8.11 -7.05
CA ILE A 9 -20.87 7.50 -6.45
C ILE A 9 -21.45 6.34 -7.27
N ASN A 10 -21.19 6.29 -8.59
CA ASN A 10 -21.58 5.21 -9.49
C ASN A 10 -20.56 4.06 -9.58
N ALA A 11 -19.48 4.10 -8.79
CA ALA A 11 -18.45 3.06 -8.81
C ALA A 11 -19.01 1.65 -8.49
N PRO A 12 -19.95 1.48 -7.52
CA PRO A 12 -20.56 0.17 -7.26
C PRO A 12 -21.28 -0.40 -8.48
N GLU A 13 -22.10 0.40 -9.16
CA GLU A 13 -22.82 -0.04 -10.37
C GLU A 13 -21.85 -0.47 -11.48
N LEU A 14 -20.80 0.30 -11.71
CA LEU A 14 -19.79 -0.02 -12.72
C LEU A 14 -19.03 -1.30 -12.37
N LEU A 15 -18.66 -1.47 -11.11
CA LEU A 15 -17.98 -2.67 -10.63
C LEU A 15 -18.89 -3.89 -10.77
N GLU A 16 -20.14 -3.79 -10.36
CA GLU A 16 -21.11 -4.88 -10.48
C GLU A 16 -21.26 -5.35 -11.93
N LYS A 17 -21.42 -4.42 -12.86
CA LYS A 17 -21.50 -4.73 -14.29
C LYS A 17 -20.25 -5.47 -14.80
N GLN A 18 -19.06 -5.04 -14.35
CA GLN A 18 -17.80 -5.67 -14.75
C GLN A 18 -17.65 -7.07 -14.14
N LEU A 19 -17.84 -7.21 -12.82
CA LEU A 19 -17.65 -8.49 -12.13
C LEU A 19 -18.68 -9.54 -12.54
N SER A 20 -19.95 -9.14 -12.77
CA SER A 20 -20.98 -10.03 -13.29
C SER A 20 -20.58 -10.65 -14.64
N ARG A 21 -20.05 -9.84 -15.57
CA ARG A 21 -19.58 -10.34 -16.88
C ARG A 21 -18.40 -11.28 -16.76
N ARG A 22 -17.42 -10.93 -15.93
CA ARG A 22 -16.22 -11.75 -15.72
C ARG A 22 -16.54 -13.06 -15.02
N ALA A 23 -17.38 -13.02 -13.98
CA ALA A 23 -17.81 -14.23 -13.28
C ALA A 23 -18.54 -15.23 -14.20
N LYS A 24 -19.43 -14.74 -15.10
CA LYS A 24 -20.10 -15.58 -16.10
C LYS A 24 -19.12 -16.28 -17.05
N ARG A 25 -17.94 -15.70 -17.29
CA ARG A 25 -16.89 -16.29 -18.14
C ARG A 25 -15.89 -17.12 -17.37
N GLY A 26 -15.99 -17.19 -16.02
CA GLY A 26 -14.99 -17.82 -15.18
C GLY A 26 -13.65 -17.06 -15.09
N GLU A 27 -13.63 -15.77 -15.45
CA GLU A 27 -12.43 -14.91 -15.51
C GLU A 27 -12.15 -14.26 -14.16
N TYR A 28 -11.68 -15.03 -13.21
CA TYR A 28 -11.33 -14.53 -11.88
C TYR A 28 -9.94 -13.91 -11.84
N GLY A 29 -9.79 -12.81 -11.12
CA GLY A 29 -8.54 -12.11 -10.85
C GLY A 29 -8.64 -11.36 -9.52
N ILE A 30 -7.53 -10.99 -8.91
CA ILE A 30 -7.53 -10.20 -7.68
C ILE A 30 -8.00 -8.77 -7.98
N ILE A 31 -8.98 -8.28 -7.23
CA ILE A 31 -9.41 -6.89 -7.29
C ILE A 31 -8.51 -6.07 -6.39
N ALA A 32 -7.64 -5.25 -6.97
CA ALA A 32 -6.80 -4.33 -6.21
C ALA A 32 -7.57 -3.03 -5.90
N LEU A 33 -7.87 -2.81 -4.65
CA LEU A 33 -8.40 -1.54 -4.15
C LEU A 33 -7.23 -0.67 -3.70
N SER A 34 -7.15 0.56 -4.20
CA SER A 34 -6.14 1.57 -3.87
C SER A 34 -4.89 1.67 -4.74
N SER A 35 -4.94 1.22 -5.96
CA SER A 35 -3.85 1.47 -6.91
C SER A 35 -3.57 2.96 -7.17
N SER A 36 -4.54 3.85 -6.92
CA SER A 36 -4.43 5.30 -7.17
C SER A 36 -4.85 6.20 -6.02
N THR A 37 -5.75 5.73 -5.16
CA THR A 37 -6.32 6.55 -4.08
C THR A 37 -6.52 5.72 -2.82
N GLU A 38 -6.47 6.36 -1.66
CA GLU A 38 -6.77 5.73 -0.37
C GLU A 38 -8.24 5.27 -0.33
N PRO A 39 -8.53 3.96 -0.17
CA PRO A 39 -9.90 3.46 -0.15
C PRO A 39 -10.65 3.80 1.14
N TYR A 40 -9.92 4.08 2.21
CA TYR A 40 -10.45 4.38 3.52
C TYR A 40 -10.15 5.82 3.95
N MET A 41 -10.38 6.77 3.04
CA MET A 41 -10.33 8.20 3.38
C MET A 41 -11.36 8.53 4.48
N PRO A 42 -11.17 9.59 5.29
CA PRO A 42 -12.13 9.96 6.34
C PRO A 42 -13.58 10.09 5.87
N ILE A 43 -13.80 10.53 4.63
CA ILE A 43 -15.14 10.63 4.04
C ILE A 43 -15.83 9.28 3.87
N GLU A 44 -15.06 8.17 3.84
CA GLU A 44 -15.58 6.80 3.73
C GLU A 44 -16.43 6.38 4.93
N GLU A 45 -16.22 6.98 6.11
CA GLU A 45 -17.12 6.76 7.27
C GLU A 45 -18.57 7.09 6.94
N LYS A 46 -18.79 8.15 6.16
CA LYS A 46 -20.10 8.64 5.75
C LYS A 46 -20.61 7.95 4.47
N LEU A 47 -19.77 7.91 3.44
CA LEU A 47 -20.18 7.41 2.12
C LEU A 47 -20.33 5.90 2.06
N LYS A 48 -19.55 5.16 2.85
CA LYS A 48 -19.48 3.69 2.84
C LYS A 48 -19.31 3.11 1.42
N LEU A 49 -18.60 3.84 0.57
CA LEU A 49 -18.43 3.48 -0.83
C LEU A 49 -17.55 2.23 -0.98
N THR A 50 -16.43 2.19 -0.24
CA THR A 50 -15.55 1.03 -0.20
C THR A 50 -16.29 -0.20 0.31
N ARG A 51 -17.10 -0.07 1.38
CA ARG A 51 -17.92 -1.18 1.88
C ARG A 51 -18.89 -1.70 0.80
N LYS A 52 -19.57 -0.82 0.08
CA LYS A 52 -20.45 -1.21 -1.04
C LYS A 52 -19.70 -1.95 -2.17
N LEU A 53 -18.46 -1.53 -2.46
CA LEU A 53 -17.62 -2.25 -3.41
C LEU A 53 -17.27 -3.65 -2.90
N LEU A 54 -16.93 -3.80 -1.62
CA LEU A 54 -16.66 -5.09 -0.99
C LEU A 54 -17.88 -6.02 -1.02
N GLU A 55 -19.09 -5.51 -0.79
CA GLU A 55 -20.34 -6.29 -0.90
C GLU A 55 -20.53 -6.86 -2.31
N ILE A 56 -20.20 -6.09 -3.34
CA ILE A 56 -20.23 -6.56 -4.73
C ILE A 56 -19.14 -7.60 -5.01
N ILE A 57 -17.93 -7.38 -4.48
CA ILE A 57 -16.82 -8.32 -4.59
C ILE A 57 -17.20 -9.66 -3.95
N LEU A 58 -17.82 -9.64 -2.77
CA LEU A 58 -18.36 -10.84 -2.10
C LEU A 58 -19.43 -11.54 -2.97
N LYS A 59 -20.41 -10.78 -3.47
CA LYS A 59 -21.50 -11.30 -4.31
C LYS A 59 -20.99 -12.10 -5.51
N TYR A 60 -19.92 -11.64 -6.14
CA TYR A 60 -19.33 -12.29 -7.31
C TYR A 60 -18.10 -13.16 -6.98
N ARG A 61 -17.76 -13.31 -5.69
CA ARG A 61 -16.71 -14.19 -5.18
C ARG A 61 -15.31 -13.89 -5.72
N PHE A 62 -14.99 -12.63 -5.97
CA PHE A 62 -13.64 -12.25 -6.36
C PHE A 62 -12.73 -12.11 -5.13
N PRO A 63 -11.44 -12.51 -5.23
CA PRO A 63 -10.46 -12.16 -4.24
C PRO A 63 -10.11 -10.66 -4.31
N VAL A 64 -9.71 -10.10 -3.17
CA VAL A 64 -9.41 -8.66 -3.06
C VAL A 64 -8.06 -8.42 -2.37
N GLU A 65 -7.31 -7.46 -2.88
CA GLU A 65 -6.16 -6.87 -2.22
C GLU A 65 -6.50 -5.42 -1.85
N ILE A 66 -6.24 -5.07 -0.60
CA ILE A 66 -6.46 -3.72 -0.06
C ILE A 66 -5.13 -3.18 0.44
N ALA A 67 -4.65 -2.09 -0.17
CA ALA A 67 -3.55 -1.32 0.39
C ALA A 67 -4.10 -0.02 1.00
N THR A 68 -3.79 0.27 2.25
CA THR A 68 -4.34 1.42 2.97
C THR A 68 -3.34 2.01 3.97
N LYS A 69 -3.55 3.28 4.35
CA LYS A 69 -2.92 3.91 5.51
C LYS A 69 -3.88 4.02 6.70
N SER A 70 -5.14 3.64 6.50
CA SER A 70 -6.24 3.94 7.43
C SER A 70 -6.59 2.74 8.31
N LYS A 71 -6.77 2.98 9.61
CA LYS A 71 -7.34 1.99 10.53
C LYS A 71 -8.84 1.74 10.30
N LEU A 72 -9.49 2.53 9.46
CA LEU A 72 -10.92 2.36 9.15
C LEU A 72 -11.23 1.03 8.44
N VAL A 73 -10.24 0.37 7.84
CA VAL A 73 -10.39 -0.99 7.29
C VAL A 73 -10.88 -1.99 8.35
N LEU A 74 -10.58 -1.77 9.62
CA LEU A 74 -11.04 -2.61 10.73
C LEU A 74 -12.56 -2.64 10.89
N ARG A 75 -13.28 -1.63 10.38
CA ARG A 75 -14.75 -1.59 10.34
C ARG A 75 -15.33 -2.73 9.48
N ASP A 76 -14.63 -3.11 8.44
CA ASP A 76 -15.14 -4.02 7.41
C ASP A 76 -14.54 -5.43 7.51
N LEU A 77 -13.89 -5.79 8.65
CA LEU A 77 -13.28 -7.11 8.83
C LEU A 77 -14.28 -8.26 8.79
N ASP A 78 -15.53 -8.05 9.20
CA ASP A 78 -16.63 -9.00 9.07
C ASP A 78 -16.87 -9.38 7.60
N LEU A 79 -17.05 -8.37 6.76
CA LEU A 79 -17.27 -8.54 5.32
C LEU A 79 -16.04 -9.12 4.61
N LEU A 80 -14.85 -8.65 4.99
CA LEU A 80 -13.59 -9.19 4.45
C LEU A 80 -13.40 -10.66 4.81
N LYS A 81 -13.84 -11.10 6.00
CA LYS A 81 -13.79 -12.51 6.39
C LYS A 81 -14.68 -13.39 5.51
N GLU A 82 -15.86 -12.90 5.16
CA GLU A 82 -16.74 -13.61 4.24
C GLU A 82 -16.16 -13.64 2.81
N ILE A 83 -15.50 -12.57 2.36
CA ILE A 83 -14.78 -12.58 1.07
C ILE A 83 -13.64 -13.60 1.12
N ASP A 84 -12.81 -13.60 2.15
CA ASP A 84 -11.67 -14.50 2.29
C ASP A 84 -12.09 -15.97 2.17
N LYS A 85 -13.21 -16.33 2.82
CA LYS A 85 -13.78 -17.67 2.83
C LYS A 85 -14.38 -18.10 1.50
N ASN A 86 -15.00 -17.17 0.75
CA ASN A 86 -15.83 -17.49 -0.42
C ASN A 86 -15.15 -17.18 -1.75
N ALA A 87 -14.02 -16.49 -1.76
CA ALA A 87 -13.35 -16.06 -2.99
C ALA A 87 -12.88 -17.23 -3.86
N ILE A 88 -13.04 -17.08 -5.15
CA ILE A 88 -12.50 -17.99 -6.16
C ILE A 88 -11.15 -17.47 -6.61
N LEU A 89 -10.08 -18.11 -6.15
CA LEU A 89 -8.72 -17.73 -6.53
C LEU A 89 -8.45 -18.03 -8.01
N PRO A 90 -7.71 -17.15 -8.70
CA PRO A 90 -7.21 -17.43 -10.06
C PRO A 90 -6.41 -18.73 -10.09
N THR A 91 -6.54 -19.49 -11.16
CA THR A 91 -5.96 -20.84 -11.27
C THR A 91 -4.44 -20.84 -11.10
N ASP A 92 -3.76 -19.84 -11.64
CA ASP A 92 -2.30 -19.65 -11.56
C ASP A 92 -1.80 -19.21 -10.17
N LEU A 93 -2.71 -18.76 -9.30
CA LEU A 93 -2.40 -18.33 -7.93
C LEU A 93 -2.79 -19.34 -6.85
N LYS A 94 -3.63 -20.33 -7.14
CA LYS A 94 -4.12 -21.33 -6.16
C LYS A 94 -3.00 -22.07 -5.41
N SER A 95 -1.87 -22.33 -6.07
CA SER A 95 -0.72 -23.00 -5.44
C SER A 95 0.11 -22.07 -4.55
N LYS A 96 0.01 -20.76 -4.73
CA LYS A 96 0.85 -19.75 -4.08
C LYS A 96 0.11 -18.95 -3.01
N LEU A 97 -1.18 -18.75 -3.19
CA LEU A 97 -2.05 -17.95 -2.34
C LEU A 97 -3.17 -18.82 -1.77
N LYS A 98 -3.35 -18.79 -0.45
CA LYS A 98 -4.42 -19.52 0.25
C LYS A 98 -5.55 -18.63 0.73
N HIS A 99 -5.40 -17.32 0.59
CA HIS A 99 -6.32 -16.31 1.10
C HIS A 99 -7.01 -15.57 -0.04
N GLY A 100 -8.30 -15.37 0.10
CA GLY A 100 -9.10 -14.55 -0.81
C GLY A 100 -8.96 -13.04 -0.53
N VAL A 101 -8.41 -12.69 0.63
CA VAL A 101 -8.18 -11.31 1.05
C VAL A 101 -6.73 -11.09 1.44
N ILE A 102 -6.14 -10.03 0.89
CA ILE A 102 -4.82 -9.53 1.25
C ILE A 102 -4.99 -8.11 1.77
N ILE A 103 -4.49 -7.83 2.97
CA ILE A 103 -4.53 -6.49 3.56
C ILE A 103 -3.11 -5.99 3.76
N SER A 104 -2.73 -4.93 3.08
CA SER A 104 -1.43 -4.29 3.24
C SER A 104 -1.56 -2.87 3.77
N PHE A 105 -0.66 -2.49 4.66
CA PHE A 105 -0.58 -1.11 5.14
C PHE A 105 0.66 -0.44 4.56
N SER A 106 0.47 0.78 4.02
CA SER A 106 1.59 1.54 3.45
C SER A 106 2.35 2.29 4.54
N ILE A 107 3.66 2.16 4.55
CA ILE A 107 4.58 2.91 5.42
C ILE A 107 5.75 3.39 4.55
N SER A 108 6.17 4.64 4.71
CA SER A 108 7.35 5.20 4.03
C SER A 108 8.54 5.42 4.98
N THR A 109 8.27 5.46 6.28
CA THR A 109 9.23 5.61 7.36
C THR A 109 8.56 5.27 8.70
N LEU A 110 9.35 4.87 9.70
CA LEU A 110 8.91 4.76 11.10
C LEU A 110 9.05 6.08 11.85
N ASP A 111 9.79 7.05 11.33
CA ASP A 111 9.91 8.38 11.92
C ASP A 111 8.57 9.12 11.81
N GLU A 112 7.90 9.32 12.96
CA GLU A 112 6.61 9.99 13.05
C GLU A 112 6.65 11.45 12.58
N LYS A 113 7.78 12.16 12.80
CA LYS A 113 7.92 13.56 12.40
C LYS A 113 7.99 13.67 10.88
N LEU A 114 8.82 12.84 10.26
CA LEU A 114 8.93 12.77 8.81
C LEU A 114 7.63 12.31 8.16
N ALA A 115 6.98 11.27 8.70
CA ALA A 115 5.70 10.77 8.23
C ALA A 115 4.61 11.86 8.28
N LYS A 116 4.53 12.64 9.37
CA LYS A 116 3.55 13.73 9.51
C LYS A 116 3.73 14.84 8.48
N ILE A 117 4.98 15.12 8.09
CA ILE A 117 5.28 16.16 7.07
C ILE A 117 4.91 15.65 5.68
N LEU A 118 5.27 14.42 5.35
CA LEU A 118 5.06 13.84 4.01
C LEU A 118 3.62 13.39 3.75
N GLU A 119 2.94 12.93 4.79
CA GLU A 119 1.61 12.34 4.71
C GLU A 119 0.63 13.04 5.67
N PRO A 120 0.39 14.35 5.49
CA PRO A 120 -0.45 15.12 6.40
C PRO A 120 -1.88 14.56 6.41
N GLY A 121 -2.40 14.29 7.61
CA GLY A 121 -3.73 13.72 7.82
C GLY A 121 -3.81 12.20 7.77
N ALA A 122 -2.74 11.49 7.43
CA ALA A 122 -2.69 10.04 7.55
C ALA A 122 -2.40 9.61 9.00
N PRO A 123 -2.86 8.44 9.47
CA PRO A 123 -2.49 7.87 10.76
C PRO A 123 -0.98 7.70 10.90
N LYS A 124 -0.49 7.75 12.12
CA LYS A 124 0.94 7.52 12.43
C LYS A 124 1.39 6.12 11.97
N PRO A 125 2.68 5.92 11.64
CA PRO A 125 3.19 4.59 11.29
C PRO A 125 2.86 3.52 12.31
N ILE A 126 2.99 3.81 13.60
CA ILE A 126 2.66 2.88 14.67
C ILE A 126 1.17 2.48 14.69
N GLU A 127 0.26 3.42 14.44
CA GLU A 127 -1.18 3.11 14.38
C GLU A 127 -1.52 2.18 13.20
N ARG A 128 -0.75 2.27 12.10
CA ARG A 128 -0.89 1.38 10.92
C ARG A 128 -0.39 -0.03 11.25
N LEU A 129 0.72 -0.15 11.99
CA LEU A 129 1.24 -1.43 12.47
C LEU A 129 0.27 -2.09 13.45
N GLU A 130 -0.32 -1.35 14.37
CA GLU A 130 -1.34 -1.86 15.29
C GLU A 130 -2.60 -2.32 14.55
N ALA A 131 -3.05 -1.57 13.53
CA ALA A 131 -4.17 -1.98 12.70
C ALA A 131 -3.85 -3.25 11.91
N MET A 132 -2.64 -3.38 11.35
CA MET A 132 -2.16 -4.58 10.70
C MET A 132 -2.17 -5.79 11.66
N LYS A 133 -1.63 -5.62 12.88
CA LYS A 133 -1.63 -6.66 13.90
C LYS A 133 -3.04 -7.17 14.21
N ARG A 134 -4.02 -6.25 14.35
CA ARG A 134 -5.42 -6.62 14.55
C ARG A 134 -6.00 -7.42 13.38
N CYS A 135 -5.63 -7.07 12.13
CA CYS A 135 -6.01 -7.88 10.97
C CYS A 135 -5.37 -9.27 11.03
N LYS A 136 -4.10 -9.37 11.44
CA LYS A 136 -3.39 -10.65 11.62
C LYS A 136 -4.04 -11.52 12.68
N GLU A 137 -4.39 -10.97 13.83
CA GLU A 137 -5.08 -11.65 14.93
C GLU A 137 -6.45 -12.21 14.52
N ARG A 138 -7.09 -11.59 13.52
CA ARG A 138 -8.33 -12.09 12.90
C ARG A 138 -8.09 -13.12 11.79
N GLY A 139 -6.84 -13.53 11.57
CA GLY A 139 -6.44 -14.58 10.63
C GLY A 139 -6.38 -14.14 9.17
N PHE A 140 -6.23 -12.86 8.89
CA PHE A 140 -5.99 -12.37 7.53
C PHE A 140 -4.53 -12.52 7.12
N PHE A 141 -4.29 -12.70 5.83
CA PHE A 141 -2.98 -12.57 5.22
C PHE A 141 -2.65 -11.08 5.06
N THR A 142 -1.70 -10.59 5.85
CA THR A 142 -1.48 -9.16 5.98
C THR A 142 0.00 -8.81 6.06
N GLY A 143 0.34 -7.59 5.62
CA GLY A 143 1.72 -7.13 5.64
C GLY A 143 1.87 -5.63 5.41
N ILE A 144 3.08 -5.23 5.13
CA ILE A 144 3.44 -3.84 4.90
C ILE A 144 3.91 -3.64 3.45
N CYS A 145 3.38 -2.58 2.83
CA CYS A 145 3.99 -1.96 1.66
C CYS A 145 4.91 -0.84 2.14
N PHE A 146 6.22 -1.13 2.25
CA PHE A 146 7.25 -0.13 2.52
C PHE A 146 7.58 0.60 1.22
N ILE A 147 6.61 1.37 0.76
CA ILE A 147 6.61 2.14 -0.48
C ILE A 147 5.98 3.51 -0.23
N PRO A 148 6.71 4.57 -0.57
CA PRO A 148 8.08 4.56 -1.06
C PRO A 148 9.10 4.49 0.06
N VAL A 149 10.19 3.76 -0.15
CA VAL A 149 11.45 4.02 0.58
C VAL A 149 12.00 5.33 0.04
N LEU A 150 12.37 6.24 0.95
CA LEU A 150 12.80 7.59 0.62
C LEU A 150 14.33 7.63 0.54
N PRO A 151 14.93 7.86 -0.65
CA PRO A 151 16.38 7.94 -0.77
C PRO A 151 16.99 8.94 0.21
N PHE A 152 18.07 8.56 0.90
CA PHE A 152 18.80 9.36 1.89
C PHE A 152 18.01 9.74 3.16
N LEU A 153 16.74 9.32 3.31
CA LEU A 153 15.88 9.66 4.44
C LEU A 153 15.34 8.43 5.18
N SER A 154 15.07 7.32 4.48
CA SER A 154 14.59 6.08 5.10
C SER A 154 15.21 4.83 4.46
N ASP A 155 16.32 4.97 3.75
CA ASP A 155 16.96 3.92 2.96
C ASP A 155 18.32 3.45 3.48
N SER A 156 18.80 3.98 4.61
CA SER A 156 20.02 3.45 5.22
C SER A 156 19.85 1.96 5.60
N GLU A 157 20.94 1.25 5.77
CA GLU A 157 20.92 -0.16 6.17
C GLU A 157 20.13 -0.32 7.48
N GLU A 158 20.45 0.51 8.46
CA GLU A 158 19.87 0.48 9.80
C GLU A 158 18.35 0.78 9.77
N GLN A 159 17.93 1.78 8.99
CA GLN A 159 16.52 2.17 8.90
C GLN A 159 15.66 1.11 8.20
N VAL A 160 16.20 0.51 7.12
CA VAL A 160 15.51 -0.58 6.42
C VAL A 160 15.44 -1.82 7.32
N GLU A 161 16.52 -2.14 8.04
CA GLU A 161 16.58 -3.25 8.99
C GLU A 161 15.60 -3.05 10.13
N GLU A 162 15.61 -1.89 10.78
CA GLU A 162 14.67 -1.54 11.85
C GLU A 162 13.22 -1.68 11.40
N THR A 163 12.90 -1.18 10.18
CA THR A 163 11.56 -1.28 9.62
C THR A 163 11.16 -2.74 9.42
N ILE A 164 12.02 -3.56 8.81
CA ILE A 164 11.73 -4.98 8.55
C ILE A 164 11.57 -5.75 9.87
N LYS A 165 12.46 -5.52 10.85
CA LYS A 165 12.39 -6.12 12.17
C LYS A 165 11.08 -5.76 12.88
N THR A 166 10.75 -4.47 12.96
CA THR A 166 9.51 -3.98 13.58
C THR A 166 8.27 -4.59 12.93
N VAL A 167 8.21 -4.59 11.61
CA VAL A 167 7.10 -5.17 10.84
C VAL A 167 6.94 -6.66 11.15
N LYS A 168 8.04 -7.40 11.28
CA LYS A 168 8.03 -8.83 11.68
C LYS A 168 7.53 -9.02 13.11
N GLU A 169 7.97 -8.18 14.05
CA GLU A 169 7.54 -8.22 15.46
C GLU A 169 6.03 -7.96 15.61
N TYR A 170 5.45 -7.13 14.74
CA TYR A 170 4.00 -6.92 14.66
C TYR A 170 3.24 -8.05 13.96
N GLY A 171 3.93 -9.12 13.51
CA GLY A 171 3.33 -10.35 12.99
C GLY A 171 2.96 -10.31 11.51
N ALA A 172 3.53 -9.41 10.72
CA ALA A 172 3.29 -9.37 9.28
C ALA A 172 3.73 -10.67 8.58
N ASP A 173 2.96 -11.10 7.58
CA ASP A 173 3.28 -12.22 6.71
C ASP A 173 4.30 -11.85 5.63
N PHE A 174 4.27 -10.58 5.21
CA PHE A 174 5.16 -10.06 4.17
C PHE A 174 5.47 -8.58 4.37
N ILE A 175 6.57 -8.14 3.75
CA ILE A 175 6.88 -6.74 3.53
C ILE A 175 7.29 -6.57 2.07
N PHE A 176 6.66 -5.64 1.36
CA PHE A 176 7.01 -5.31 -0.02
C PHE A 176 7.73 -3.97 -0.05
N VAL A 177 8.99 -3.96 -0.50
CA VAL A 177 9.88 -2.79 -0.47
C VAL A 177 10.03 -2.21 -1.87
N GLY A 178 9.77 -0.91 -2.00
CA GLY A 178 9.90 -0.22 -3.29
C GLY A 178 10.38 1.21 -3.17
N GLY A 179 11.16 1.65 -4.15
CA GLY A 179 11.73 2.99 -4.17
C GLY A 179 10.72 4.08 -4.54
N LEU A 180 11.07 5.32 -4.22
CA LEU A 180 10.27 6.50 -4.53
C LEU A 180 10.24 6.77 -6.04
N THR A 181 9.05 7.06 -6.57
CA THR A 181 8.85 7.55 -7.93
C THR A 181 8.29 8.98 -7.91
N LEU A 182 8.86 9.85 -8.76
CA LEU A 182 8.55 11.27 -8.79
C LEU A 182 7.93 11.65 -10.14
N PHE A 183 6.61 11.56 -10.21
CA PHE A 183 5.84 11.82 -11.41
C PHE A 183 5.41 13.28 -11.54
N GLY A 184 5.12 13.67 -12.79
CA GLY A 184 4.46 14.89 -13.17
C GLY A 184 5.40 16.04 -13.48
N LYS A 185 4.84 17.05 -14.19
CA LYS A 185 5.53 18.27 -14.60
C LYS A 185 4.85 19.54 -14.07
N GLY A 186 3.65 19.39 -13.52
CA GLY A 186 2.87 20.52 -12.97
C GLY A 186 3.28 20.90 -11.54
N PRO A 187 2.95 22.12 -11.10
CA PRO A 187 3.34 22.64 -9.78
C PRO A 187 2.67 21.93 -8.59
N ALA A 188 1.60 21.18 -8.83
CA ALA A 188 0.87 20.39 -7.83
C ALA A 188 1.17 18.88 -7.92
N ASP A 189 2.05 18.46 -8.82
CA ASP A 189 2.39 17.06 -9.01
C ASP A 189 3.39 16.56 -7.94
N CYS A 190 3.43 15.27 -7.77
CA CYS A 190 4.26 14.60 -6.77
C CYS A 190 5.71 15.08 -6.82
N LYS A 191 6.32 15.16 -8.01
CA LYS A 191 7.70 15.63 -8.18
C LYS A 191 7.90 17.05 -7.64
N ALA A 192 7.06 17.99 -8.05
CA ALA A 192 7.18 19.39 -7.64
C ALA A 192 6.97 19.56 -6.12
N LEU A 193 5.98 18.86 -5.56
CA LEU A 193 5.70 18.91 -4.12
C LEU A 193 6.83 18.29 -3.31
N TYR A 194 7.40 17.18 -3.78
CA TYR A 194 8.52 16.53 -3.09
C TYR A 194 9.80 17.38 -3.12
N TYR A 195 10.11 18.04 -4.24
CA TYR A 195 11.25 18.95 -4.28
C TYR A 195 11.05 20.18 -3.37
N LYS A 196 9.83 20.72 -3.28
CA LYS A 196 9.52 21.79 -2.29
C LYS A 196 9.70 21.31 -0.84
N PHE A 197 9.35 20.06 -0.55
CA PHE A 197 9.62 19.45 0.74
C PHE A 197 11.14 19.39 1.00
N LEU A 198 11.93 18.88 0.04
CA LEU A 198 13.38 18.82 0.17
C LEU A 198 13.99 20.22 0.35
N GLU A 199 13.62 21.18 -0.48
CA GLU A 199 14.12 22.57 -0.38
C GLU A 199 13.85 23.20 1.00
N LYS A 200 12.71 22.85 1.61
CA LYS A 200 12.32 23.39 2.91
C LYS A 200 12.97 22.68 4.10
N TYR A 201 13.10 21.37 4.06
CA TYR A 201 13.47 20.58 5.23
C TYR A 201 14.83 19.88 5.10
N HIS A 202 15.32 19.67 3.87
CA HIS A 202 16.55 18.93 3.55
C HIS A 202 17.23 19.51 2.31
N PRO A 203 17.58 20.82 2.30
CA PRO A 203 18.13 21.48 1.10
C PRO A 203 19.42 20.83 0.59
N GLU A 204 20.21 20.23 1.49
CA GLU A 204 21.44 19.49 1.18
C GLU A 204 21.19 18.23 0.34
N LEU A 205 19.97 17.69 0.34
CA LEU A 205 19.61 16.52 -0.45
C LEU A 205 19.17 16.85 -1.87
N VAL A 206 18.79 18.09 -2.16
CA VAL A 206 18.32 18.49 -3.50
C VAL A 206 19.30 18.13 -4.62
N PRO A 207 20.64 18.42 -4.51
CA PRO A 207 21.59 18.00 -5.52
C PRO A 207 21.68 16.48 -5.67
N LYS A 208 21.63 15.74 -4.56
CA LYS A 208 21.68 14.27 -4.55
C LYS A 208 20.47 13.66 -5.28
N TYR A 209 19.28 14.18 -5.02
CA TYR A 209 18.08 13.75 -5.73
C TYR A 209 18.12 14.07 -7.24
N LYS A 210 18.61 15.27 -7.62
CA LYS A 210 18.82 15.62 -9.02
C LYS A 210 19.77 14.65 -9.73
N SER A 211 20.84 14.24 -9.06
CA SER A 211 21.79 13.25 -9.58
C SER A 211 21.17 11.86 -9.67
N LEU A 212 20.40 11.42 -8.66
CA LEU A 212 19.82 10.09 -8.58
C LEU A 212 18.69 9.89 -9.62
N TYR A 213 17.86 10.90 -9.84
CA TYR A 213 16.69 10.82 -10.75
C TYR A 213 16.98 11.34 -12.14
N ARG A 214 17.92 12.27 -12.30
CA ARG A 214 18.23 12.94 -13.57
C ARG A 214 16.94 13.43 -14.25
N ILE A 215 16.64 12.94 -15.45
CA ILE A 215 15.42 13.27 -16.22
C ILE A 215 14.26 12.26 -16.00
N PHE A 216 14.52 11.17 -15.27
CA PHE A 216 13.55 10.09 -15.10
C PHE A 216 12.65 10.33 -13.87
N PHE A 217 11.54 9.62 -13.84
CA PHE A 217 10.62 9.61 -12.69
C PHE A 217 11.00 8.58 -11.61
N ALA A 218 11.87 7.62 -11.94
CA ALA A 218 12.39 6.61 -11.03
C ALA A 218 13.87 6.86 -10.74
N PRO A 219 14.39 6.44 -9.59
CA PRO A 219 15.82 6.53 -9.28
C PRO A 219 16.64 5.60 -10.20
N SER A 220 17.95 5.76 -10.20
CA SER A 220 18.86 4.98 -11.07
C SER A 220 18.64 3.46 -10.89
N LYS A 221 18.95 2.69 -11.93
CA LYS A 221 18.83 1.23 -11.88
C LYS A 221 19.73 0.60 -10.83
N GLU A 222 20.91 1.18 -10.61
CA GLU A 222 21.88 0.78 -9.60
C GLU A 222 21.27 0.90 -8.21
N TYR A 223 20.70 2.05 -7.88
CA TYR A 223 20.00 2.28 -6.61
C TYR A 223 18.84 1.29 -6.40
N GLN A 224 18.01 1.08 -7.43
CA GLN A 224 16.91 0.14 -7.35
C GLN A 224 17.38 -1.30 -7.08
N LYS A 225 18.50 -1.70 -7.71
CA LYS A 225 19.12 -3.00 -7.51
C LYS A 225 19.67 -3.15 -6.09
N GLU A 226 20.40 -2.16 -5.60
CA GLU A 226 20.93 -2.13 -4.22
C GLU A 226 19.82 -2.22 -3.18
N LEU A 227 18.76 -1.41 -3.34
CA LEU A 227 17.61 -1.44 -2.44
C LEU A 227 16.93 -2.82 -2.44
N LYS A 228 16.77 -3.43 -3.62
CA LYS A 228 16.18 -4.76 -3.77
C LYS A 228 17.04 -5.84 -3.10
N GLU A 229 18.35 -5.81 -3.28
CA GLU A 229 19.28 -6.77 -2.66
C GLU A 229 19.34 -6.60 -1.15
N LYS A 230 19.41 -5.35 -0.66
CA LYS A 230 19.34 -4.99 0.75
C LYS A 230 18.06 -5.56 1.38
N SER A 231 16.91 -5.25 0.80
CA SER A 231 15.62 -5.70 1.33
C SER A 231 15.50 -7.24 1.32
N ARG A 232 15.95 -7.90 0.26
CA ARG A 232 15.94 -9.38 0.19
C ARG A 232 16.77 -10.00 1.31
N ARG A 233 18.01 -9.57 1.48
CA ARG A 233 18.93 -10.07 2.51
C ARG A 233 18.39 -9.85 3.93
N LEU A 234 17.84 -8.67 4.20
CA LEU A 234 17.27 -8.36 5.51
C LEU A 234 15.97 -9.15 5.76
N CYS A 235 15.12 -9.30 4.77
CA CYS A 235 13.92 -10.13 4.89
C CYS A 235 14.26 -11.61 5.16
N GLU A 236 15.29 -12.14 4.50
CA GLU A 236 15.81 -13.50 4.78
C GLU A 236 16.34 -13.61 6.21
N LYS A 237 17.13 -12.62 6.68
CA LYS A 237 17.64 -12.56 8.06
C LYS A 237 16.54 -12.64 9.11
N TYR A 238 15.41 -11.96 8.90
CA TYR A 238 14.29 -11.92 9.84
C TYR A 238 13.18 -12.93 9.55
N GLY A 239 13.32 -13.77 8.53
CA GLY A 239 12.33 -14.80 8.18
C GLY A 239 10.97 -14.21 7.82
N ILE A 240 10.93 -13.13 7.04
CA ILE A 240 9.71 -12.53 6.50
C ILE A 240 9.74 -12.55 4.97
N LYS A 241 8.59 -12.76 4.34
CA LYS A 241 8.51 -12.72 2.87
C LYS A 241 8.72 -11.28 2.36
N ASN A 242 9.55 -11.12 1.32
CA ASN A 242 9.79 -9.81 0.68
C ASN A 242 8.89 -9.55 -0.54
N ARG A 243 7.77 -10.28 -0.61
CA ARG A 243 6.78 -10.19 -1.70
C ARG A 243 5.42 -10.67 -1.20
N ILE A 244 4.37 -10.25 -1.88
CA ILE A 244 3.00 -10.66 -1.54
C ILE A 244 2.76 -12.11 -1.96
N ILE A 245 3.17 -12.46 -3.18
CA ILE A 245 2.95 -13.79 -3.80
C ILE A 245 4.27 -14.33 -4.37
#